data_039b6f1f9807f916afd3a6d63b2bb65c
#
_entry.id   039b6f1f9807f916afd3a6d63b2bb65c
#
_cell.length_a   1.000
_cell.length_b   1.000
_cell.length_c   1.000
_cell.angle_alpha   90.00
_cell.angle_beta   90.00
_cell.angle_gamma   90.00
#
_symmetry.space_group_name_H-M   'P 1'
#
loop_
_entity.id
_entity.type
_entity.pdbx_description
1 polymer ?
#
loop_
_entity_poly.entity_id
_entity_poly.type
_entity_poly.pdbx_seq_one_letter_code
_entity_poly.pdbx_strand_id
1 'polypeptide(L)'
;ATLQHNIEGLKKSFGKFLKFGDGANDAVMVDNWDWFKNVNYLEFLRDIGTCYSVNRMLTMESVKSRLDREQPMSFLEFNYMLLQGYDFTVLYNKYGCRAQIAGSDQWGNITSGTELGRRKYDVELFGFTSPIITDSNGKKMGKSEGNAVWINEEKLPSYNYYQYFRNIGDAEVGKCLRIYTDLPMDEIRRLEALKDQEINEAKKILAFEATKICRGEAEATAARDTAIATFEQGMAGGDLPSIEKTSVDGLSLLDAFLELGFIASKGEGRRLIKQGGLKVNDKVVSDENYKFSAADLIDGQIKLSQGKKKHGLIKAA
;
A
#
# COMPACT_ATOMS: atom_id res chain seq x y z
N ALA A 1 19.89 9.72 10.39
CA ALA A 1 18.58 10.25 10.82
C ALA A 1 17.45 9.67 9.96
N THR A 2 17.45 9.87 8.62
CA THR A 2 16.34 9.42 7.72
C THR A 2 16.13 7.90 7.72
N LEU A 3 17.22 7.11 7.63
CA LEU A 3 17.13 5.64 7.64
C LEU A 3 16.53 5.11 8.94
N GLN A 4 16.96 5.62 10.10
CA GLN A 4 16.42 5.22 11.40
C GLN A 4 14.93 5.53 11.51
N HIS A 5 14.52 6.71 11.08
CA HIS A 5 13.10 7.09 11.02
C HIS A 5 12.28 6.13 10.13
N ASN A 6 12.82 5.72 8.98
CA ASN A 6 12.17 4.77 8.08
C ASN A 6 12.07 3.37 8.70
N ILE A 7 13.10 2.90 9.41
CA ILE A 7 13.08 1.62 10.14
C ILE A 7 11.97 1.62 11.19
N GLU A 8 11.84 2.67 11.97
CA GLU A 8 10.77 2.81 12.97
C GLU A 8 9.37 2.83 12.32
N GLY A 9 9.23 3.55 11.20
CA GLY A 9 7.99 3.56 10.42
C GLY A 9 7.61 2.18 9.87
N LEU A 10 8.59 1.41 9.38
CA LEU A 10 8.38 0.03 8.94
C LEU A 10 7.99 -0.88 10.11
N LYS A 11 8.67 -0.77 11.26
CA LYS A 11 8.34 -1.54 12.45
C LYS A 11 6.92 -1.25 12.94
N LYS A 12 6.49 0.02 12.94
CA LYS A 12 5.11 0.41 13.25
C LYS A 12 4.10 -0.23 12.29
N SER A 13 4.42 -0.26 10.98
CA SER A 13 3.56 -0.87 9.97
C SER A 13 3.45 -2.39 10.14
N PHE A 14 4.57 -3.07 10.32
CA PHE A 14 4.60 -4.52 10.54
C PHE A 14 3.97 -4.93 11.87
N GLY A 15 4.08 -4.10 12.90
CA GLY A 15 3.47 -4.33 14.21
C GLY A 15 1.94 -4.44 14.19
N LYS A 16 1.28 -4.05 13.09
CA LYS A 16 -0.16 -4.28 12.89
C LYS A 16 -0.50 -5.74 12.56
N PHE A 17 0.47 -6.51 12.04
CA PHE A 17 0.29 -7.88 11.57
C PHE A 17 1.16 -8.89 12.31
N LEU A 18 2.28 -8.42 12.88
CA LEU A 18 3.29 -9.25 13.53
C LEU A 18 3.49 -8.81 14.97
N LYS A 19 3.53 -9.77 15.88
CA LYS A 19 3.91 -9.52 17.26
C LYS A 19 5.44 -9.55 17.36
N PHE A 20 6.05 -8.42 17.67
CA PHE A 20 7.49 -8.33 17.96
C PHE A 20 7.77 -8.58 19.44
N GLY A 21 8.82 -9.33 19.75
CA GLY A 21 9.23 -9.62 21.12
C GLY A 21 10.31 -10.70 21.21
N ASP A 22 10.48 -11.24 22.42
CA ASP A 22 11.49 -12.23 22.73
C ASP A 22 10.92 -13.66 22.90
N GLY A 23 9.62 -13.84 22.62
CA GLY A 23 8.97 -15.15 22.67
C GLY A 23 9.37 -16.04 21.50
N ALA A 24 9.24 -17.35 21.65
CA ALA A 24 9.66 -18.34 20.65
C ALA A 24 9.00 -18.15 19.27
N ASN A 25 7.80 -17.56 19.22
CA ASN A 25 7.04 -17.30 17.99
C ASN A 25 6.92 -15.80 17.69
N ASP A 26 7.63 -14.94 18.41
CA ASP A 26 7.61 -13.51 18.17
C ASP A 26 8.50 -13.15 16.96
N ALA A 27 8.08 -12.14 16.21
CA ALA A 27 8.85 -11.63 15.09
C ALA A 27 10.08 -10.85 15.56
N VAL A 28 11.18 -10.95 14.83
CA VAL A 28 12.39 -10.17 15.03
C VAL A 28 12.63 -9.31 13.79
N MET A 29 12.82 -8.01 13.98
CA MET A 29 13.23 -7.11 12.90
C MET A 29 14.73 -6.85 13.01
N VAL A 30 15.45 -7.08 11.93
CA VAL A 30 16.91 -6.90 11.85
C VAL A 30 17.27 -5.90 10.75
N ASP A 31 18.39 -5.22 10.94
CA ASP A 31 18.98 -4.31 9.96
C ASP A 31 20.28 -4.93 9.45
N ASN A 32 20.39 -5.11 8.13
CA ASN A 32 21.58 -5.68 7.53
C ASN A 32 22.82 -4.77 7.65
N TRP A 33 22.65 -3.49 7.96
CA TRP A 33 23.74 -2.62 8.33
C TRP A 33 24.55 -3.16 9.52
N ASP A 34 23.92 -3.91 10.44
CA ASP A 34 24.58 -4.46 11.63
C ASP A 34 25.72 -5.43 11.31
N TRP A 35 25.67 -6.10 10.18
CA TRP A 35 26.78 -6.93 9.73
C TRP A 35 27.59 -6.30 8.61
N PHE A 36 27.00 -5.54 7.68
CA PHE A 36 27.75 -4.94 6.58
C PHE A 36 28.68 -3.82 7.00
N LYS A 37 28.38 -3.06 8.05
CA LYS A 37 29.23 -1.94 8.53
C LYS A 37 30.66 -2.33 8.86
N ASN A 38 30.90 -3.60 9.19
CA ASN A 38 32.22 -4.12 9.57
C ASN A 38 32.83 -5.06 8.52
N VAL A 39 32.21 -5.22 7.36
CA VAL A 39 32.70 -6.09 6.29
C VAL A 39 33.75 -5.37 5.46
N ASN A 40 34.96 -5.94 5.38
CA ASN A 40 35.99 -5.48 4.47
C ASN A 40 35.60 -5.89 3.04
N TYR A 41 35.62 -4.96 2.11
CA TYR A 41 35.18 -5.21 0.74
C TYR A 41 36.05 -6.26 0.01
N LEU A 42 37.36 -6.22 0.18
CA LEU A 42 38.26 -7.17 -0.50
C LEU A 42 38.11 -8.60 0.10
N GLU A 43 37.91 -8.68 1.39
CA GLU A 43 37.64 -9.97 2.06
C GLU A 43 36.27 -10.52 1.62
N PHE A 44 35.26 -9.66 1.50
CA PHE A 44 33.95 -10.06 0.99
C PHE A 44 34.01 -10.60 -0.43
N LEU A 45 34.76 -9.93 -1.33
CA LEU A 45 34.96 -10.40 -2.70
C LEU A 45 35.70 -11.74 -2.73
N ARG A 46 36.73 -11.93 -1.90
CA ARG A 46 37.45 -13.19 -1.81
C ARG A 46 36.57 -14.32 -1.28
N ASP A 47 35.79 -14.05 -0.22
CA ASP A 47 35.12 -15.10 0.53
C ASP A 47 33.72 -15.41 0.03
N ILE A 48 33.03 -14.41 -0.52
CA ILE A 48 31.68 -14.51 -1.03
C ILE A 48 31.64 -14.39 -2.56
N GLY A 49 32.37 -13.42 -3.13
CA GLY A 49 32.36 -13.17 -4.57
C GLY A 49 32.83 -14.38 -5.38
N THR A 50 33.81 -15.15 -4.87
CA THR A 50 34.30 -16.38 -5.53
C THR A 50 33.25 -17.51 -5.58
N CYS A 51 32.19 -17.44 -4.77
CA CYS A 51 31.09 -18.39 -4.82
C CYS A 51 30.09 -18.11 -5.97
N TYR A 52 30.24 -16.99 -6.67
CA TYR A 52 29.34 -16.56 -7.75
C TYR A 52 30.04 -16.56 -9.11
N SER A 53 29.35 -16.98 -10.15
CA SER A 53 29.79 -16.90 -11.54
C SER A 53 29.13 -15.74 -12.22
N VAL A 54 29.88 -14.81 -12.79
CA VAL A 54 29.35 -13.67 -13.58
C VAL A 54 28.47 -14.17 -14.71
N ASN A 55 28.87 -15.22 -15.42
CA ASN A 55 28.09 -15.79 -16.51
C ASN A 55 26.68 -16.21 -16.02
N ARG A 56 26.57 -16.82 -14.83
CA ARG A 56 25.28 -17.19 -14.24
C ARG A 56 24.50 -15.95 -13.79
N MET A 57 25.17 -14.97 -13.21
CA MET A 57 24.51 -13.72 -12.79
C MET A 57 23.89 -12.98 -13.99
N LEU A 58 24.56 -12.98 -15.14
CA LEU A 58 24.05 -12.37 -16.39
C LEU A 58 22.81 -13.09 -16.93
N THR A 59 22.56 -14.36 -16.59
CA THR A 59 21.36 -15.09 -17.01
C THR A 59 20.14 -14.88 -16.10
N MET A 60 20.31 -14.22 -14.96
CA MET A 60 19.20 -13.92 -14.06
C MET A 60 18.24 -12.92 -14.72
N GLU A 61 16.93 -13.18 -14.59
CA GLU A 61 15.88 -12.40 -15.27
C GLU A 61 15.99 -10.89 -15.01
N SER A 62 16.29 -10.49 -13.77
CA SER A 62 16.47 -9.09 -13.37
C SER A 62 17.63 -8.38 -14.09
N VAL A 63 18.67 -9.12 -14.44
CA VAL A 63 19.84 -8.63 -15.16
C VAL A 63 19.59 -8.72 -16.68
N LYS A 64 19.21 -9.91 -17.14
CA LYS A 64 19.01 -10.20 -18.56
C LYS A 64 17.98 -9.25 -19.18
N SER A 65 16.84 -9.05 -18.54
CA SER A 65 15.79 -8.15 -19.07
C SER A 65 16.25 -6.69 -19.22
N ARG A 66 17.21 -6.24 -18.41
CA ARG A 66 17.80 -4.90 -18.54
C ARG A 66 18.83 -4.84 -19.66
N LEU A 67 19.67 -5.87 -19.77
CA LEU A 67 20.64 -5.97 -20.87
C LEU A 67 19.93 -6.07 -22.23
N ASP A 68 18.89 -6.88 -22.34
CA ASP A 68 18.09 -7.05 -23.57
C ASP A 68 17.38 -5.75 -23.98
N ARG A 69 17.07 -4.86 -23.02
CA ARG A 69 16.46 -3.54 -23.25
C ARG A 69 17.49 -2.40 -23.36
N GLU A 70 18.78 -2.71 -23.32
CA GLU A 70 19.86 -1.72 -23.29
C GLU A 70 19.72 -0.67 -22.15
N GLN A 71 19.09 -1.08 -21.03
CA GLN A 71 18.92 -0.22 -19.87
C GLN A 71 20.16 -0.26 -18.99
N PRO A 72 20.68 0.91 -18.56
CA PRO A 72 21.85 0.95 -17.71
C PRO A 72 21.60 0.25 -16.37
N MET A 73 22.61 -0.46 -15.90
CA MET A 73 22.64 -1.12 -14.60
C MET A 73 23.90 -0.69 -13.85
N SER A 74 23.74 -0.18 -12.64
CA SER A 74 24.89 0.16 -11.81
C SER A 74 25.55 -1.12 -11.27
N PHE A 75 26.83 -1.02 -10.93
CA PHE A 75 27.54 -2.12 -10.29
C PHE A 75 26.90 -2.52 -8.97
N LEU A 76 26.35 -1.58 -8.20
CA LEU A 76 25.62 -1.85 -6.97
C LEU A 76 24.37 -2.70 -7.26
N GLU A 77 23.56 -2.36 -8.26
CA GLU A 77 22.39 -3.14 -8.64
C GLU A 77 22.78 -4.57 -9.08
N PHE A 78 23.86 -4.73 -9.80
CA PHE A 78 24.37 -6.04 -10.19
C PHE A 78 24.82 -6.88 -8.97
N ASN A 79 25.39 -6.23 -7.94
CA ASN A 79 25.84 -6.90 -6.72
C ASN A 79 24.73 -7.22 -5.72
N TYR A 80 23.48 -6.76 -5.94
CA TYR A 80 22.37 -7.05 -5.01
C TYR A 80 22.20 -8.56 -4.75
N MET A 81 22.43 -9.40 -5.75
CA MET A 81 22.38 -10.86 -5.61
C MET A 81 23.39 -11.39 -4.57
N LEU A 82 24.59 -10.82 -4.54
CA LEU A 82 25.61 -11.20 -3.56
C LEU A 82 25.25 -10.69 -2.17
N LEU A 83 24.83 -9.44 -2.08
CA LEU A 83 24.48 -8.80 -0.80
C LEU A 83 23.29 -9.50 -0.14
N GLN A 84 22.21 -9.72 -0.85
CA GLN A 84 21.03 -10.42 -0.32
C GLN A 84 21.31 -11.91 -0.09
N GLY A 85 22.14 -12.53 -0.92
CA GLY A 85 22.60 -13.90 -0.69
C GLY A 85 23.41 -14.02 0.61
N TYR A 86 24.26 -13.05 0.89
CA TYR A 86 25.01 -12.99 2.15
C TYR A 86 24.09 -12.73 3.34
N ASP A 87 23.12 -11.82 3.23
CA ASP A 87 22.09 -11.61 4.25
C ASP A 87 21.43 -12.93 4.66
N PHE A 88 21.04 -13.75 3.69
CA PHE A 88 20.37 -15.02 3.97
C PHE A 88 21.27 -15.97 4.78
N THR A 89 22.56 -16.04 4.45
CA THR A 89 23.50 -16.87 5.20
C THR A 89 23.81 -16.32 6.59
N VAL A 90 23.84 -15.01 6.77
CA VAL A 90 23.95 -14.36 8.09
C VAL A 90 22.71 -14.65 8.95
N LEU A 91 21.53 -14.55 8.38
CA LEU A 91 20.26 -14.87 9.06
C LEU A 91 20.18 -16.34 9.45
N TYR A 92 20.68 -17.25 8.61
CA TYR A 92 20.82 -18.65 8.96
C TYR A 92 21.75 -18.83 10.16
N ASN A 93 22.96 -18.28 10.10
CA ASN A 93 23.96 -18.47 11.13
C ASN A 93 23.59 -17.83 12.48
N LYS A 94 22.92 -16.66 12.46
CA LYS A 94 22.55 -15.93 13.69
C LYS A 94 21.21 -16.35 14.27
N TYR A 95 20.23 -16.68 13.42
CA TYR A 95 18.85 -16.89 13.84
C TYR A 95 18.28 -18.24 13.42
N GLY A 96 19.06 -19.10 12.77
CA GLY A 96 18.57 -20.37 12.25
C GLY A 96 17.54 -20.23 11.11
N CYS A 97 17.50 -19.07 10.44
CA CYS A 97 16.53 -18.80 9.37
C CYS A 97 16.85 -19.67 8.15
N ARG A 98 15.96 -20.58 7.78
CA ARG A 98 16.14 -21.53 6.67
C ARG A 98 15.30 -21.24 5.45
N ALA A 99 14.33 -20.35 5.54
CA ALA A 99 13.44 -20.00 4.42
C ALA A 99 13.37 -18.50 4.20
N GLN A 100 13.38 -18.07 2.94
CA GLN A 100 13.16 -16.68 2.52
C GLN A 100 11.94 -16.58 1.63
N ILE A 101 11.03 -15.64 1.93
CA ILE A 101 9.79 -15.42 1.18
C ILE A 101 9.78 -14.01 0.63
N ALA A 102 9.42 -13.84 -0.66
CA ALA A 102 9.28 -12.53 -1.28
C ALA A 102 8.37 -12.57 -2.53
N GLY A 103 8.24 -11.42 -3.22
CA GLY A 103 7.63 -11.39 -4.55
C GLY A 103 8.49 -12.10 -5.61
N SER A 104 7.88 -12.52 -6.71
CA SER A 104 8.56 -13.27 -7.78
C SER A 104 9.73 -12.50 -8.43
N ASP A 105 9.73 -11.16 -8.31
CA ASP A 105 10.84 -10.31 -8.74
C ASP A 105 12.12 -10.50 -7.92
N GLN A 106 12.03 -11.12 -6.73
CA GLN A 106 13.17 -11.42 -5.85
C GLN A 106 13.74 -12.83 -6.03
N TRP A 107 13.19 -13.63 -6.94
CA TRP A 107 13.60 -15.03 -7.12
C TRP A 107 15.10 -15.20 -7.35
N GLY A 108 15.70 -14.37 -8.22
CA GLY A 108 17.13 -14.41 -8.49
C GLY A 108 18.00 -14.15 -7.25
N ASN A 109 17.61 -13.19 -6.42
CA ASN A 109 18.32 -12.85 -5.19
C ASN A 109 18.19 -13.98 -4.15
N ILE A 110 16.98 -14.53 -3.97
CA ILE A 110 16.73 -15.64 -3.03
C ILE A 110 17.54 -16.88 -3.43
N THR A 111 17.49 -17.27 -4.71
CA THR A 111 18.22 -18.44 -5.19
C THR A 111 19.74 -18.26 -5.12
N SER A 112 20.23 -17.03 -5.23
CA SER A 112 21.65 -16.69 -4.99
C SER A 112 22.03 -17.00 -3.54
N GLY A 113 21.14 -16.72 -2.58
CA GLY A 113 21.37 -17.05 -1.17
C GLY A 113 21.31 -18.56 -0.88
N THR A 114 20.36 -19.28 -1.49
CA THR A 114 20.31 -20.76 -1.34
C THR A 114 21.57 -21.42 -1.90
N GLU A 115 22.05 -20.94 -3.04
CA GLU A 115 23.30 -21.44 -3.65
C GLU A 115 24.53 -21.12 -2.80
N LEU A 116 24.60 -19.91 -2.22
CA LEU A 116 25.68 -19.54 -1.32
C LEU A 116 25.67 -20.42 -0.06
N GLY A 117 24.51 -20.67 0.54
CA GLY A 117 24.34 -21.57 1.68
C GLY A 117 24.88 -22.96 1.38
N ARG A 118 24.52 -23.53 0.25
CA ARG A 118 25.00 -24.83 -0.21
C ARG A 118 26.51 -24.87 -0.44
N ARG A 119 27.07 -23.87 -1.16
CA ARG A 119 28.48 -23.88 -1.57
C ARG A 119 29.43 -23.59 -0.43
N LYS A 120 29.08 -22.65 0.45
CA LYS A 120 30.01 -22.16 1.49
C LYS A 120 29.78 -22.81 2.84
N TYR A 121 28.55 -23.15 3.16
CA TYR A 121 28.20 -23.62 4.51
C TYR A 121 27.64 -25.04 4.53
N ASP A 122 27.52 -25.69 3.36
CA ASP A 122 26.96 -27.04 3.19
C ASP A 122 25.57 -27.17 3.86
N VAL A 123 24.73 -26.15 3.68
CA VAL A 123 23.39 -26.11 4.25
C VAL A 123 22.33 -25.95 3.16
N GLU A 124 21.18 -26.59 3.39
CA GLU A 124 20.01 -26.46 2.55
C GLU A 124 19.13 -25.32 3.04
N LEU A 125 18.97 -24.30 2.19
CA LEU A 125 18.12 -23.14 2.39
C LEU A 125 17.00 -23.11 1.34
N PHE A 126 15.83 -22.62 1.71
CA PHE A 126 14.62 -22.67 0.91
C PHE A 126 14.16 -21.27 0.49
N GLY A 127 13.67 -21.16 -0.73
CA GLY A 127 13.08 -19.92 -1.26
C GLY A 127 11.63 -20.12 -1.66
N PHE A 128 10.77 -19.15 -1.33
CA PHE A 128 9.39 -19.11 -1.75
C PHE A 128 9.09 -17.76 -2.37
N THR A 129 8.35 -17.76 -3.48
CA THR A 129 7.90 -16.49 -4.08
C THR A 129 6.41 -16.54 -4.37
N SER A 130 5.76 -15.38 -4.21
CA SER A 130 4.40 -15.17 -4.67
C SER A 130 4.39 -14.32 -5.95
N PRO A 131 3.43 -14.51 -6.87
CA PRO A 131 3.22 -13.59 -7.98
C PRO A 131 3.02 -12.15 -7.49
N ILE A 132 3.50 -11.19 -8.28
CA ILE A 132 3.26 -9.78 -8.00
C ILE A 132 1.76 -9.49 -8.14
N ILE A 133 1.19 -8.75 -7.19
CA ILE A 133 -0.22 -8.36 -7.23
C ILE A 133 -0.39 -7.25 -8.27
N THR A 134 -1.20 -7.54 -9.28
CA THR A 134 -1.54 -6.60 -10.36
C THR A 134 -3.05 -6.41 -10.43
N ASP A 135 -3.47 -5.24 -10.93
CA ASP A 135 -4.85 -5.01 -11.34
C ASP A 135 -5.20 -5.77 -12.64
N SER A 136 -6.45 -5.68 -13.07
CA SER A 136 -6.96 -6.31 -14.30
C SER A 136 -6.26 -5.84 -15.58
N ASN A 137 -5.56 -4.71 -15.54
CA ASN A 137 -4.77 -4.18 -16.65
C ASN A 137 -3.30 -4.59 -16.59
N GLY A 138 -2.91 -5.45 -15.65
CA GLY A 138 -1.53 -5.87 -15.45
C GLY A 138 -0.63 -4.84 -14.75
N LYS A 139 -1.19 -3.71 -14.27
CA LYS A 139 -0.43 -2.70 -13.52
C LYS A 139 -0.26 -3.16 -12.07
N LYS A 140 0.96 -3.02 -11.52
CA LYS A 140 1.23 -3.36 -10.10
C LYS A 140 0.32 -2.57 -9.17
N MET A 141 -0.39 -3.27 -8.27
CA MET A 141 -1.22 -2.63 -7.26
C MET A 141 -0.34 -1.91 -6.21
N GLY A 142 -0.82 -0.78 -5.71
CA GLY A 142 -0.16 -0.03 -4.63
C GLY A 142 1.05 0.82 -5.03
N LYS A 143 1.46 0.85 -6.32
CA LYS A 143 2.61 1.65 -6.82
C LYS A 143 2.22 2.75 -7.81
N SER A 144 0.96 3.09 -7.96
CA SER A 144 0.59 4.18 -8.87
C SER A 144 0.99 5.53 -8.29
N GLU A 145 1.56 6.38 -9.12
CA GLU A 145 1.90 7.76 -8.81
C GLU A 145 0.71 8.47 -8.15
N GLY A 146 0.86 8.81 -6.86
CA GLY A 146 -0.17 9.49 -6.07
C GLY A 146 -1.28 8.65 -5.43
N ASN A 147 -1.40 7.33 -5.72
CA ASN A 147 -2.45 6.46 -5.20
C ASN A 147 -1.92 5.23 -4.44
N ALA A 148 -0.85 5.39 -3.68
CA ALA A 148 -0.35 4.31 -2.83
C ALA A 148 -1.35 3.99 -1.71
N VAL A 149 -1.65 2.69 -1.52
CA VAL A 149 -2.51 2.23 -0.42
C VAL A 149 -1.65 2.04 0.83
N TRP A 150 -1.65 3.05 1.68
CA TRP A 150 -0.82 3.05 2.88
C TRP A 150 -1.46 2.26 4.01
N ILE A 151 -0.65 1.43 4.66
CA ILE A 151 -1.03 0.73 5.89
C ILE A 151 -1.16 1.72 7.06
N ASN A 152 -0.35 2.77 7.07
CA ASN A 152 -0.34 3.77 8.13
C ASN A 152 -1.49 4.78 7.95
N GLU A 153 -2.24 4.98 9.01
CA GLU A 153 -3.44 5.81 9.07
C GLU A 153 -3.17 7.29 8.84
N GLU A 154 -2.03 7.78 9.33
CA GLU A 154 -1.53 9.14 9.13
C GLU A 154 -1.36 9.49 7.63
N LYS A 155 -1.11 8.47 6.78
CA LYS A 155 -0.94 8.62 5.33
C LYS A 155 -2.20 8.29 4.53
N LEU A 156 -3.07 7.44 5.07
CA LEU A 156 -4.33 7.04 4.47
C LEU A 156 -5.35 6.74 5.58
N PRO A 157 -6.31 7.65 5.85
CA PRO A 157 -7.36 7.45 6.84
C PRO A 157 -8.14 6.15 6.63
N SER A 158 -8.69 5.58 7.71
CA SER A 158 -9.41 4.29 7.70
C SER A 158 -10.57 4.27 6.71
N TYR A 159 -11.33 5.35 6.60
CA TYR A 159 -12.38 5.50 5.60
C TYR A 159 -11.85 5.39 4.17
N ASN A 160 -10.74 6.05 3.85
CA ASN A 160 -10.16 6.01 2.51
C ASN A 160 -9.57 4.63 2.18
N TYR A 161 -9.02 3.93 3.18
CA TYR A 161 -8.56 2.55 3.05
C TYR A 161 -9.74 1.60 2.77
N TYR A 162 -10.85 1.74 3.49
CA TYR A 162 -12.10 1.03 3.23
C TYR A 162 -12.62 1.29 1.82
N GLN A 163 -12.67 2.58 1.41
CA GLN A 163 -13.14 2.97 0.09
C GLN A 163 -12.27 2.44 -1.05
N TYR A 164 -10.99 2.26 -0.84
CA TYR A 164 -10.12 1.63 -1.82
C TYR A 164 -10.62 0.23 -2.19
N PHE A 165 -10.85 -0.64 -1.20
CA PHE A 165 -11.35 -2.00 -1.44
C PHE A 165 -12.81 -2.01 -1.90
N ARG A 166 -13.62 -1.07 -1.41
CA ARG A 166 -15.02 -0.91 -1.85
C ARG A 166 -15.16 -0.55 -3.33
N ASN A 167 -14.15 0.11 -3.90
CA ASN A 167 -14.13 0.60 -5.28
C ASN A 167 -13.24 -0.24 -6.22
N ILE A 168 -12.77 -1.39 -5.78
CA ILE A 168 -11.96 -2.28 -6.61
C ILE A 168 -12.78 -2.80 -7.81
N GLY A 169 -12.10 -3.16 -8.91
CA GLY A 169 -12.75 -3.72 -10.10
C GLY A 169 -13.44 -5.06 -9.82
N ASP A 170 -14.56 -5.33 -10.47
CA ASP A 170 -15.36 -6.55 -10.24
C ASP A 170 -14.52 -7.82 -10.46
N ALA A 171 -13.69 -7.84 -11.49
CA ALA A 171 -12.81 -8.94 -11.82
C ALA A 171 -11.71 -9.22 -10.76
N GLU A 172 -11.44 -8.28 -9.87
CA GLU A 172 -10.38 -8.35 -8.86
C GLU A 172 -10.89 -8.80 -7.49
N VAL A 173 -12.23 -8.74 -7.28
CA VAL A 173 -12.86 -8.98 -5.97
C VAL A 173 -12.46 -10.33 -5.40
N GLY A 174 -12.59 -11.41 -6.16
CA GLY A 174 -12.26 -12.75 -5.70
C GLY A 174 -10.79 -12.92 -5.32
N LYS A 175 -9.87 -12.41 -6.16
CA LYS A 175 -8.44 -12.40 -5.86
C LYS A 175 -8.15 -11.64 -4.57
N CYS A 176 -8.79 -10.48 -4.38
CA CYS A 176 -8.58 -9.66 -3.19
C CYS A 176 -9.18 -10.29 -1.92
N LEU A 177 -10.33 -10.96 -2.01
CA LEU A 177 -10.89 -11.74 -0.90
C LEU A 177 -9.89 -12.81 -0.40
N ARG A 178 -9.23 -13.53 -1.31
CA ARG A 178 -8.24 -14.54 -0.94
C ARG A 178 -6.96 -13.98 -0.32
N ILE A 179 -6.56 -12.77 -0.69
CA ILE A 179 -5.28 -12.18 -0.27
C ILE A 179 -5.43 -11.31 0.97
N TYR A 180 -6.54 -10.59 1.10
CA TYR A 180 -6.70 -9.53 2.09
C TYR A 180 -7.76 -9.83 3.16
N THR A 181 -8.28 -11.08 3.23
CA THR A 181 -9.23 -11.50 4.26
C THR A 181 -8.87 -12.85 4.83
N ASP A 182 -9.30 -13.11 6.07
CA ASP A 182 -9.20 -14.41 6.74
C ASP A 182 -10.53 -15.20 6.63
N LEU A 183 -11.37 -14.87 5.65
CA LEU A 183 -12.64 -15.57 5.43
C LEU A 183 -12.40 -17.03 5.04
N PRO A 184 -13.26 -17.97 5.49
CA PRO A 184 -13.24 -19.35 5.04
C PRO A 184 -13.38 -19.45 3.53
N MET A 185 -12.73 -20.44 2.91
CA MET A 185 -12.70 -20.59 1.45
C MET A 185 -14.07 -20.90 0.82
N ASP A 186 -14.99 -21.50 1.55
CA ASP A 186 -16.38 -21.70 1.12
C ASP A 186 -17.14 -20.37 1.01
N GLU A 187 -16.96 -19.48 1.99
CA GLU A 187 -17.53 -18.13 1.96
C GLU A 187 -16.90 -17.29 0.83
N ILE A 188 -15.58 -17.35 0.63
CA ILE A 188 -14.94 -16.70 -0.50
C ILE A 188 -15.52 -17.17 -1.83
N ARG A 189 -15.72 -18.49 -2.01
CA ARG A 189 -16.32 -19.04 -3.24
C ARG A 189 -17.77 -18.59 -3.43
N ARG A 190 -18.54 -18.48 -2.34
CA ARG A 190 -19.90 -17.91 -2.39
C ARG A 190 -19.89 -16.47 -2.91
N LEU A 191 -19.02 -15.65 -2.35
CA LEU A 191 -18.89 -14.24 -2.72
C LEU A 191 -18.36 -14.03 -4.15
N GLU A 192 -17.48 -14.89 -4.62
CA GLU A 192 -16.97 -14.87 -6.00
C GLU A 192 -18.03 -15.26 -7.06
N ALA A 193 -19.03 -16.03 -6.66
CA ALA A 193 -20.13 -16.42 -7.57
C ALA A 193 -21.13 -15.28 -7.81
N LEU A 194 -21.10 -14.20 -7.00
CA LEU A 194 -22.00 -13.06 -7.14
C LEU A 194 -21.66 -12.27 -8.41
N LYS A 195 -22.69 -11.79 -9.10
CA LYS A 195 -22.58 -11.06 -10.38
C LYS A 195 -23.39 -9.76 -10.35
N ASP A 196 -23.13 -8.91 -11.32
CA ASP A 196 -23.84 -7.65 -11.52
C ASP A 196 -23.96 -6.82 -10.24
N GLN A 197 -25.16 -6.51 -9.80
CA GLN A 197 -25.38 -5.69 -8.60
C GLN A 197 -25.03 -6.42 -7.29
N GLU A 198 -25.12 -7.76 -7.28
CA GLU A 198 -24.82 -8.56 -6.10
C GLU A 198 -23.33 -8.55 -5.73
N ILE A 199 -22.42 -8.31 -6.70
CA ILE A 199 -20.98 -8.19 -6.43
C ILE A 199 -20.65 -7.05 -5.44
N ASN A 200 -21.58 -6.08 -5.29
CA ASN A 200 -21.43 -5.02 -4.31
C ASN A 200 -21.49 -5.54 -2.86
N GLU A 201 -22.17 -6.66 -2.60
CA GLU A 201 -22.10 -7.35 -1.31
C GLU A 201 -20.69 -7.85 -1.05
N ALA A 202 -20.10 -8.57 -2.00
CA ALA A 202 -18.72 -9.05 -1.89
C ALA A 202 -17.71 -7.92 -1.67
N LYS A 203 -17.90 -6.78 -2.34
CA LYS A 203 -17.04 -5.59 -2.14
C LYS A 203 -17.21 -4.95 -0.77
N LYS A 204 -18.41 -4.93 -0.21
CA LYS A 204 -18.67 -4.43 1.15
C LYS A 204 -17.97 -5.32 2.18
N ILE A 205 -18.07 -6.63 2.04
CA ILE A 205 -17.43 -7.61 2.91
C ILE A 205 -15.90 -7.51 2.79
N LEU A 206 -15.36 -7.51 1.57
CA LEU A 206 -13.92 -7.33 1.33
C LEU A 206 -13.39 -6.05 1.99
N ALA A 207 -14.06 -4.92 1.79
CA ALA A 207 -13.64 -3.65 2.34
C ALA A 207 -13.66 -3.67 3.87
N PHE A 208 -14.68 -4.27 4.48
CA PHE A 208 -14.78 -4.41 5.92
C PHE A 208 -13.67 -5.30 6.48
N GLU A 209 -13.52 -6.52 5.97
CA GLU A 209 -12.55 -7.49 6.48
C GLU A 209 -11.09 -7.01 6.28
N ALA A 210 -10.75 -6.47 5.11
CA ALA A 210 -9.44 -5.91 4.87
C ALA A 210 -9.12 -4.71 5.80
N THR A 211 -10.12 -3.87 6.07
CA THR A 211 -9.96 -2.75 7.01
C THR A 211 -9.83 -3.25 8.45
N LYS A 212 -10.62 -4.25 8.83
CA LYS A 212 -10.57 -4.88 10.16
C LYS A 212 -9.19 -5.48 10.45
N ILE A 213 -8.60 -6.20 9.51
CA ILE A 213 -7.24 -6.77 9.66
C ILE A 213 -6.20 -5.66 9.81
N CYS A 214 -6.31 -4.57 9.05
CA CYS A 214 -5.31 -3.51 9.02
C CYS A 214 -5.46 -2.45 10.12
N ARG A 215 -6.70 -2.14 10.53
CA ARG A 215 -7.05 -1.01 11.42
C ARG A 215 -7.76 -1.43 12.71
N GLY A 216 -8.22 -2.66 12.79
CA GLY A 216 -9.07 -3.14 13.86
C GLY A 216 -10.56 -2.99 13.56
N GLU A 217 -11.38 -3.68 14.35
CA GLU A 217 -12.82 -3.81 14.12
C GLU A 217 -13.60 -2.50 14.34
N ALA A 218 -13.16 -1.68 15.30
CA ALA A 218 -13.80 -0.39 15.59
C ALA A 218 -13.68 0.56 14.38
N GLU A 219 -12.49 0.69 13.81
CA GLU A 219 -12.21 1.52 12.63
C GLU A 219 -12.93 0.99 11.38
N ALA A 220 -12.97 -0.32 11.18
CA ALA A 220 -13.69 -0.93 10.07
C ALA A 220 -15.20 -0.68 10.16
N THR A 221 -15.75 -0.74 11.39
CA THR A 221 -17.17 -0.45 11.66
C THR A 221 -17.47 1.02 11.38
N ALA A 222 -16.68 1.94 11.92
CA ALA A 222 -16.84 3.38 11.71
C ALA A 222 -16.75 3.74 10.21
N ALA A 223 -15.77 3.17 9.48
CA ALA A 223 -15.61 3.38 8.05
C ALA A 223 -16.80 2.84 7.22
N ARG A 224 -17.31 1.64 7.58
CA ARG A 224 -18.50 1.05 6.96
C ARG A 224 -19.73 1.93 7.18
N ASP A 225 -19.98 2.30 8.43
CA ASP A 225 -21.18 3.07 8.81
C ASP A 225 -21.17 4.46 8.17
N THR A 226 -19.98 5.08 8.09
CA THR A 226 -19.77 6.33 7.33
C THR A 226 -20.08 6.13 5.84
N ALA A 227 -19.65 5.02 5.24
CA ALA A 227 -19.93 4.73 3.85
C ALA A 227 -21.45 4.53 3.61
N ILE A 228 -22.15 3.82 4.49
CA ILE A 228 -23.60 3.62 4.43
C ILE A 228 -24.32 4.97 4.54
N ALA A 229 -24.00 5.77 5.55
CA ALA A 229 -24.60 7.08 5.74
C ALA A 229 -24.40 7.99 4.53
N THR A 230 -23.20 7.99 3.96
CA THR A 230 -22.84 8.85 2.83
C THR A 230 -23.50 8.44 1.52
N PHE A 231 -23.57 7.14 1.22
CA PHE A 231 -24.00 6.65 -0.09
C PHE A 231 -25.44 6.13 -0.12
N GLU A 232 -25.95 5.60 1.00
CA GLU A 232 -27.27 4.99 1.05
C GLU A 232 -28.32 5.94 1.65
N GLN A 233 -27.91 6.81 2.58
CA GLN A 233 -28.81 7.75 3.28
C GLN A 233 -28.63 9.21 2.87
N GLY A 234 -27.62 9.53 2.04
CA GLY A 234 -27.35 10.92 1.60
C GLY A 234 -26.87 11.86 2.71
N MET A 235 -26.58 11.30 3.92
CA MET A 235 -26.13 12.05 5.09
C MET A 235 -24.61 12.24 5.05
N ALA A 236 -24.10 13.27 5.70
CA ALA A 236 -22.67 13.42 5.94
C ALA A 236 -22.25 12.46 7.03
N GLY A 237 -21.50 11.39 6.68
CA GLY A 237 -20.97 10.44 7.66
C GLY A 237 -19.86 11.04 8.53
N GLY A 238 -19.74 10.62 9.78
CA GLY A 238 -18.85 11.22 10.80
C GLY A 238 -17.35 11.13 10.51
N ASP A 239 -16.90 10.10 9.76
CA ASP A 239 -15.48 9.79 9.47
C ASP A 239 -15.03 10.21 8.07
N LEU A 240 -15.76 11.08 7.39
CA LEU A 240 -15.30 11.65 6.13
C LEU A 240 -14.01 12.46 6.33
N PRO A 241 -13.06 12.41 5.36
CA PRO A 241 -11.93 13.33 5.36
C PRO A 241 -12.42 14.75 5.59
N SER A 242 -11.85 15.44 6.57
CA SER A 242 -12.32 16.77 6.94
C SER A 242 -11.17 17.74 7.11
N ILE A 243 -11.47 19.02 6.84
CA ILE A 243 -10.63 20.17 7.18
C ILE A 243 -11.39 21.02 8.20
N GLU A 244 -10.69 21.45 9.25
CA GLU A 244 -11.25 22.33 10.28
C GLU A 244 -10.90 23.79 9.95
N LYS A 245 -11.87 24.68 10.06
CA LYS A 245 -11.71 26.10 9.82
C LYS A 245 -12.42 26.90 10.91
N THR A 246 -11.73 27.87 11.50
CA THR A 246 -12.33 28.83 12.45
C THR A 246 -13.36 29.74 11.78
N SER A 247 -13.25 29.96 10.48
CA SER A 247 -14.26 30.64 9.65
C SER A 247 -14.24 30.04 8.25
N VAL A 248 -15.39 29.84 7.68
CA VAL A 248 -15.56 29.41 6.29
C VAL A 248 -15.71 30.59 5.33
N ASP A 249 -16.00 31.80 5.86
CA ASP A 249 -16.28 32.97 5.04
C ASP A 249 -15.06 33.37 4.19
N GLY A 250 -15.30 33.44 2.88
CA GLY A 250 -14.29 33.81 1.90
C GLY A 250 -13.30 32.72 1.51
N LEU A 251 -13.37 31.52 2.11
CA LEU A 251 -12.58 30.35 1.70
C LEU A 251 -12.93 29.99 0.26
N SER A 252 -11.90 29.82 -0.59
CA SER A 252 -12.12 29.42 -1.99
C SER A 252 -12.47 27.94 -2.09
N LEU A 253 -13.45 27.61 -2.94
CA LEU A 253 -13.80 26.22 -3.27
C LEU A 253 -12.57 25.39 -3.66
N LEU A 254 -11.74 25.92 -4.57
CA LEU A 254 -10.59 25.21 -5.09
C LEU A 254 -9.53 24.97 -4.02
N ASP A 255 -9.39 25.89 -3.05
CA ASP A 255 -8.45 25.72 -1.94
C ASP A 255 -8.91 24.60 -0.99
N ALA A 256 -10.21 24.55 -0.69
CA ALA A 256 -10.77 23.48 0.13
C ALA A 256 -10.61 22.08 -0.52
N PHE A 257 -10.86 21.98 -1.84
CA PHE A 257 -10.67 20.71 -2.57
C PHE A 257 -9.19 20.30 -2.66
N LEU A 258 -8.25 21.26 -2.75
CA LEU A 258 -6.81 21.01 -2.68
C LEU A 258 -6.41 20.49 -1.31
N GLU A 259 -6.86 21.15 -0.24
CA GLU A 259 -6.52 20.79 1.14
C GLU A 259 -7.06 19.41 1.52
N LEU A 260 -8.24 19.02 1.02
CA LEU A 260 -8.77 17.66 1.13
C LEU A 260 -8.03 16.63 0.25
N GLY A 261 -7.10 17.07 -0.61
CA GLY A 261 -6.40 16.17 -1.53
C GLY A 261 -7.30 15.59 -2.65
N PHE A 262 -8.44 16.22 -2.92
CA PHE A 262 -9.35 15.74 -3.95
C PHE A 262 -8.92 16.16 -5.35
N ILE A 263 -8.24 17.27 -5.48
CA ILE A 263 -7.63 17.76 -6.71
C ILE A 263 -6.13 17.97 -6.50
N ALA A 264 -5.32 17.73 -7.51
CA ALA A 264 -3.87 17.94 -7.46
C ALA A 264 -3.46 19.38 -7.79
N SER A 265 -4.35 20.16 -8.43
CA SER A 265 -4.09 21.56 -8.78
C SER A 265 -5.40 22.35 -9.00
N LYS A 266 -5.33 23.68 -8.84
CA LYS A 266 -6.46 24.58 -9.17
C LYS A 266 -6.87 24.47 -10.65
N GLY A 267 -5.94 24.15 -11.55
CA GLY A 267 -6.24 23.93 -12.98
C GLY A 267 -7.10 22.69 -13.20
N GLU A 268 -6.82 21.61 -12.48
CA GLU A 268 -7.68 20.42 -12.47
C GLU A 268 -9.07 20.74 -11.93
N GLY A 269 -9.15 21.45 -10.80
CA GLY A 269 -10.41 21.84 -10.19
C GLY A 269 -11.29 22.65 -11.15
N ARG A 270 -10.74 23.61 -11.89
CA ARG A 270 -11.49 24.38 -12.91
C ARG A 270 -12.03 23.50 -14.02
N ARG A 271 -11.26 22.50 -14.48
CA ARG A 271 -11.76 21.54 -15.48
C ARG A 271 -12.91 20.71 -14.93
N LEU A 272 -12.82 20.25 -13.69
CA LEU A 272 -13.87 19.48 -13.04
C LEU A 272 -15.15 20.31 -12.81
N ILE A 273 -15.03 21.58 -12.46
CA ILE A 273 -16.19 22.50 -12.36
C ILE A 273 -16.93 22.58 -13.70
N LYS A 274 -16.20 22.81 -14.80
CA LYS A 274 -16.78 22.86 -16.15
C LYS A 274 -17.49 21.55 -16.56
N GLN A 275 -17.04 20.42 -16.02
CA GLN A 275 -17.64 19.09 -16.25
C GLN A 275 -18.75 18.73 -15.25
N GLY A 276 -19.12 19.64 -14.33
CA GLY A 276 -20.09 19.36 -13.27
C GLY A 276 -19.62 18.34 -12.23
N GLY A 277 -18.31 18.13 -12.13
CA GLY A 277 -17.70 17.10 -11.27
C GLY A 277 -17.52 17.51 -9.81
N LEU A 278 -17.67 18.79 -9.45
CA LEU A 278 -17.57 19.26 -8.07
C LEU A 278 -18.94 19.70 -7.53
N LYS A 279 -19.19 19.30 -6.27
CA LYS A 279 -20.45 19.63 -5.58
C LYS A 279 -20.18 20.17 -4.18
N VAL A 280 -21.04 21.08 -3.76
CA VAL A 280 -21.17 21.59 -2.39
C VAL A 280 -22.56 21.24 -1.89
N ASN A 281 -22.68 20.56 -0.77
CA ASN A 281 -23.95 20.10 -0.20
C ASN A 281 -24.84 19.43 -1.27
N ASP A 282 -24.22 18.51 -2.03
CA ASP A 282 -24.81 17.74 -3.14
C ASP A 282 -25.27 18.58 -4.36
N LYS A 283 -25.10 19.89 -4.36
CA LYS A 283 -25.38 20.77 -5.50
C LYS A 283 -24.15 20.99 -6.35
N VAL A 284 -24.28 20.83 -7.66
CA VAL A 284 -23.19 21.08 -8.61
C VAL A 284 -22.79 22.55 -8.57
N VAL A 285 -21.49 22.82 -8.45
CA VAL A 285 -20.94 24.18 -8.54
C VAL A 285 -20.47 24.43 -9.97
N SER A 286 -20.88 25.55 -10.54
CA SER A 286 -20.50 25.99 -11.89
C SER A 286 -19.58 27.23 -11.88
N ASP A 287 -19.47 27.92 -10.74
CA ASP A 287 -18.60 29.09 -10.59
C ASP A 287 -17.21 28.69 -10.12
N GLU A 288 -16.19 28.99 -10.92
CA GLU A 288 -14.78 28.70 -10.57
C GLU A 288 -14.23 29.62 -9.49
N ASN A 289 -14.89 30.74 -9.22
CA ASN A 289 -14.52 31.69 -8.17
C ASN A 289 -15.39 31.54 -6.90
N TYR A 290 -16.15 30.46 -6.79
CA TYR A 290 -17.01 30.20 -5.65
C TYR A 290 -16.24 30.32 -4.32
N LYS A 291 -16.80 31.09 -3.40
CA LYS A 291 -16.32 31.26 -2.04
C LYS A 291 -17.40 30.85 -1.07
N PHE A 292 -17.00 30.08 -0.07
CA PHE A 292 -17.91 29.69 0.99
C PHE A 292 -18.33 30.88 1.86
N SER A 293 -19.50 30.73 2.43
CA SER A 293 -20.06 31.65 3.43
C SER A 293 -20.73 30.83 4.55
N ALA A 294 -21.09 31.49 5.63
CA ALA A 294 -21.84 30.86 6.73
C ALA A 294 -23.17 30.23 6.26
N ALA A 295 -23.76 30.72 5.15
CA ALA A 295 -24.98 30.15 4.58
C ALA A 295 -24.80 28.74 3.97
N ASP A 296 -23.58 28.33 3.71
CA ASP A 296 -23.27 26.99 3.19
C ASP A 296 -23.18 25.95 4.31
N LEU A 297 -23.11 26.36 5.56
CA LEU A 297 -23.05 25.45 6.71
C LEU A 297 -24.41 24.78 6.92
N ILE A 298 -24.39 23.45 7.02
CA ILE A 298 -25.49 22.60 7.46
C ILE A 298 -24.99 21.86 8.71
N ASP A 299 -25.61 22.07 9.83
CA ASP A 299 -25.21 21.49 11.13
C ASP A 299 -23.72 21.70 11.45
N GLY A 300 -23.19 22.90 11.16
CA GLY A 300 -21.77 23.24 11.41
C GLY A 300 -20.77 22.68 10.39
N GLN A 301 -21.21 22.09 9.29
CA GLN A 301 -20.37 21.43 8.31
C GLN A 301 -20.79 21.80 6.87
N ILE A 302 -19.83 21.68 5.94
CA ILE A 302 -20.10 21.79 4.49
C ILE A 302 -19.62 20.50 3.84
N LYS A 303 -20.51 19.78 3.15
CA LYS A 303 -20.17 18.57 2.41
C LYS A 303 -19.61 18.93 1.03
N LEU A 304 -18.40 18.43 0.73
CA LEU A 304 -17.75 18.55 -0.57
C LEU A 304 -17.71 17.20 -1.27
N SER A 305 -17.98 17.19 -2.56
CA SER A 305 -17.94 15.95 -3.34
C SER A 305 -17.27 16.14 -4.69
N GLN A 306 -16.40 15.17 -5.06
CA GLN A 306 -15.81 15.06 -6.40
C GLN A 306 -16.35 13.79 -7.08
N GLY A 307 -17.20 13.99 -8.09
CA GLY A 307 -17.89 12.90 -8.75
C GLY A 307 -18.82 12.14 -7.80
N LYS A 308 -18.84 10.80 -7.93
CA LYS A 308 -19.70 9.91 -7.11
C LYS A 308 -18.94 9.19 -5.98
N LYS A 309 -17.62 9.35 -5.90
CA LYS A 309 -16.78 8.46 -5.07
C LYS A 309 -16.00 9.18 -3.97
N LYS A 310 -15.67 10.46 -4.14
CA LYS A 310 -14.91 11.22 -3.15
C LYS A 310 -15.82 12.20 -2.43
N HIS A 311 -15.86 12.09 -1.11
CA HIS A 311 -16.64 12.96 -0.23
C HIS A 311 -15.79 13.41 0.94
N GLY A 312 -15.95 14.66 1.39
CA GLY A 312 -15.25 15.24 2.53
C GLY A 312 -16.02 16.38 3.14
N LEU A 313 -15.54 16.88 4.26
CA LEU A 313 -16.22 17.90 5.05
C LEU A 313 -15.30 19.10 5.30
N ILE A 314 -15.88 20.30 5.29
CA ILE A 314 -15.33 21.44 6.02
C ILE A 314 -16.10 21.52 7.33
N LYS A 315 -15.42 21.45 8.47
CA LYS A 315 -16.01 21.62 9.80
C LYS A 315 -15.69 23.02 10.31
N ALA A 316 -16.71 23.73 10.76
CA ALA A 316 -16.51 24.99 11.48
C ALA A 316 -16.05 24.65 12.92
N ALA A 317 -14.88 25.19 13.33
CA ALA A 317 -14.31 25.00 14.65
C ALA A 317 -14.87 26.02 15.65
#